data_e051b38924940d1e18633c986831df8e
#
_entry.id   e051b38924940d1e18633c986831df8e
#
_cell.length_a   1.000
_cell.length_b   1.000
_cell.length_c   1.000
_cell.angle_alpha   90.00
_cell.angle_beta   90.00
_cell.angle_gamma   90.00
#
_symmetry.space_group_name_H-M   'P 1'
#
loop_
_entity.id
_entity.type
_entity.pdbx_description
1 polymer ?
#
loop_
_entity_poly.entity_id
_entity_poly.type
_entity_poly.pdbx_seq_one_letter_code
_entity_poly.pdbx_strand_id
1 'polypeptide(L)'
;MRLVVVQNGDTLSSIAKKMGVDVEEIAVQNALPSEKVVAGQTLVVPGGRSYVWMPGDTFSGVAERYGLTVETLRSSNKGIANPQPGDILELPSQQKGGVVVAGFLELTTPDQDAKNVKKFAPVSTSIGLFSQGMTSNGQIVPANDASALQAFEQTRSVPAAVFSNWIGEQFSADALRVMLQSDTEQQKYLNTLLDILDRKAYKAVIIDFEMIPGSLHTSFLIFIEQLSGYLQQRNIPLLICMMPITLNDNPNASGLASYDYSALQAYADYLIVMAYNWHWGTGRPGPIAPFMNVASSIEYALSQVPRQQLLLGLIRYAYDWLVPFQTGEVAGVIGVQDAVQIAIRENIPIQFDRRSLTPWFAYQDKKGRIHELWFEDARSLQLKLQLVEYFSLAGIAPWQYEQRFPQFVPMLQDNFQSVNWL
;
A
#
# COMPACT_ATOMS: atom_id res chain seq x y z
N MET A 1 4.69 0.63 19.04
CA MET A 1 3.27 0.36 19.44
C MET A 1 3.04 -1.13 19.62
N ARG A 2 2.16 -1.53 20.54
CA ARG A 2 1.76 -2.93 20.69
C ARG A 2 0.54 -3.23 19.83
N LEU A 3 0.49 -4.43 19.25
CA LEU A 3 -0.67 -4.97 18.57
C LEU A 3 -1.37 -5.96 19.52
N VAL A 4 -2.67 -5.81 19.66
CA VAL A 4 -3.50 -6.67 20.52
C VAL A 4 -4.68 -7.19 19.70
N VAL A 5 -4.81 -8.51 19.62
CA VAL A 5 -5.98 -9.16 19.03
C VAL A 5 -7.04 -9.35 20.12
N VAL A 6 -8.20 -8.75 19.91
CA VAL A 6 -9.36 -8.88 20.81
C VAL A 6 -9.78 -10.36 20.90
N GLN A 7 -9.83 -10.88 22.11
CA GLN A 7 -10.29 -12.25 22.37
C GLN A 7 -11.78 -12.29 22.67
N ASN A 8 -12.37 -13.46 22.62
CA ASN A 8 -13.77 -13.64 22.98
C ASN A 8 -14.00 -13.25 24.46
N GLY A 9 -14.93 -12.34 24.71
CA GLY A 9 -15.20 -11.82 26.05
C GLY A 9 -14.36 -10.62 26.48
N ASP A 10 -13.38 -10.18 25.66
CA ASP A 10 -12.65 -8.93 25.94
C ASP A 10 -13.55 -7.70 25.78
N THR A 11 -13.28 -6.71 26.61
CA THR A 11 -13.79 -5.34 26.48
C THR A 11 -12.63 -4.38 26.30
N LEU A 12 -12.86 -3.19 25.74
CA LEU A 12 -11.82 -2.18 25.61
C LEU A 12 -11.22 -1.85 26.98
N SER A 13 -12.04 -1.76 28.02
CA SER A 13 -11.61 -1.52 29.41
C SER A 13 -10.76 -2.67 29.96
N SER A 14 -11.08 -3.94 29.67
CA SER A 14 -10.26 -5.09 30.12
C SER A 14 -8.88 -5.08 29.43
N ILE A 15 -8.84 -4.75 28.15
CA ILE A 15 -7.60 -4.62 27.37
C ILE A 15 -6.75 -3.46 27.90
N ALA A 16 -7.34 -2.29 28.10
CA ALA A 16 -6.65 -1.11 28.63
C ALA A 16 -6.01 -1.39 30.00
N LYS A 17 -6.77 -2.03 30.90
CA LYS A 17 -6.27 -2.45 32.23
C LYS A 17 -5.10 -3.44 32.09
N LYS A 18 -5.21 -4.44 31.21
CA LYS A 18 -4.15 -5.44 30.97
C LYS A 18 -2.87 -4.80 30.41
N MET A 19 -3.02 -3.79 29.54
CA MET A 19 -1.91 -3.12 28.87
C MET A 19 -1.34 -1.93 29.68
N GLY A 20 -2.04 -1.51 30.74
CA GLY A 20 -1.60 -0.37 31.58
C GLY A 20 -1.70 0.97 30.86
N VAL A 21 -2.74 1.18 30.07
CA VAL A 21 -3.00 2.40 29.30
C VAL A 21 -4.44 2.84 29.49
N ASP A 22 -4.75 4.09 29.13
CA ASP A 22 -6.11 4.59 29.16
C ASP A 22 -6.98 4.03 28.03
N VAL A 23 -8.26 3.80 28.31
CA VAL A 23 -9.27 3.35 27.33
C VAL A 23 -9.37 4.34 26.18
N GLU A 24 -9.36 5.65 26.49
CA GLU A 24 -9.46 6.73 25.52
C GLU A 24 -8.25 6.73 24.55
N GLU A 25 -7.04 6.47 25.04
CA GLU A 25 -5.86 6.37 24.20
C GLU A 25 -6.00 5.25 23.15
N ILE A 26 -6.51 4.07 23.55
CA ILE A 26 -6.78 2.98 22.60
C ILE A 26 -7.88 3.39 21.62
N ALA A 27 -8.98 4.00 22.11
CA ALA A 27 -10.09 4.43 21.27
C ALA A 27 -9.65 5.42 20.20
N VAL A 28 -8.86 6.44 20.57
CA VAL A 28 -8.31 7.45 19.66
C VAL A 28 -7.38 6.84 18.62
N GLN A 29 -6.42 5.99 19.04
CA GLN A 29 -5.45 5.35 18.13
C GLN A 29 -6.12 4.48 17.06
N ASN A 30 -7.27 3.90 17.40
CA ASN A 30 -8.03 3.00 16.51
C ASN A 30 -9.27 3.68 15.91
N ALA A 31 -9.47 4.98 16.15
CA ALA A 31 -10.66 5.76 15.76
C ALA A 31 -11.97 5.02 16.04
N LEU A 32 -12.10 4.47 17.25
CA LEU A 32 -13.30 3.76 17.67
C LEU A 32 -14.39 4.77 18.04
N PRO A 33 -15.59 4.71 17.45
CA PRO A 33 -16.68 5.63 17.78
C PRO A 33 -17.37 5.29 19.12
N SER A 34 -17.05 4.13 19.69
CA SER A 34 -17.53 3.63 20.98
C SER A 34 -16.54 2.62 21.54
N GLU A 35 -16.73 2.21 22.80
CA GLU A 35 -15.91 1.16 23.44
C GLU A 35 -16.20 -0.26 22.94
N LYS A 36 -17.10 -0.42 21.96
CA LYS A 36 -17.42 -1.73 21.40
C LYS A 36 -16.27 -2.24 20.53
N VAL A 37 -15.89 -3.47 20.78
CA VAL A 37 -14.89 -4.22 20.02
C VAL A 37 -15.47 -5.62 19.70
N VAL A 38 -14.86 -6.31 18.74
CA VAL A 38 -15.28 -7.65 18.32
C VAL A 38 -14.08 -8.59 18.34
N ALA A 39 -14.32 -9.86 18.67
CA ALA A 39 -13.27 -10.87 18.68
C ALA A 39 -12.54 -10.94 17.32
N GLY A 40 -11.23 -11.09 17.34
CA GLY A 40 -10.38 -11.09 16.14
C GLY A 40 -10.00 -9.70 15.63
N GLN A 41 -10.63 -8.62 16.10
CA GLN A 41 -10.20 -7.25 15.77
C GLN A 41 -8.80 -7.01 16.29
N THR A 42 -7.90 -6.48 15.44
CA THR A 42 -6.55 -6.07 15.87
C THR A 42 -6.54 -4.61 16.26
N LEU A 43 -6.14 -4.32 17.50
CA LEU A 43 -6.01 -2.98 18.04
C LEU A 43 -4.53 -2.56 18.10
N VAL A 44 -4.26 -1.29 17.81
CA VAL A 44 -3.00 -0.62 18.09
C VAL A 44 -3.09 -0.01 19.48
N VAL A 45 -2.14 -0.35 20.34
CA VAL A 45 -2.10 0.09 21.75
C VAL A 45 -0.79 0.83 22.01
N PRO A 46 -0.80 1.99 22.70
CA PRO A 46 0.41 2.72 23.03
C PRO A 46 1.44 1.89 23.80
N GLY A 47 2.72 2.22 23.62
CA GLY A 47 3.85 1.61 24.32
C GLY A 47 4.30 0.26 23.74
N GLY A 48 5.60 -0.02 23.88
CA GLY A 48 6.24 -1.24 23.36
C GLY A 48 6.36 -1.26 21.82
N ARG A 49 6.78 -2.39 21.29
CA ARG A 49 6.84 -2.69 19.86
C ARG A 49 6.35 -4.12 19.65
N SER A 50 5.62 -4.37 18.59
CA SER A 50 5.19 -5.71 18.21
C SER A 50 5.92 -6.20 16.96
N TYR A 51 6.17 -7.49 16.95
CA TYR A 51 6.62 -8.26 15.81
C TYR A 51 5.55 -9.31 15.48
N VAL A 52 5.16 -9.41 14.23
CA VAL A 52 4.26 -10.48 13.79
C VAL A 52 5.11 -11.58 13.17
N TRP A 53 5.02 -12.80 13.72
CA TRP A 53 5.80 -13.95 13.28
C TRP A 53 5.55 -14.28 11.82
N MET A 54 6.63 -14.28 11.02
CA MET A 54 6.56 -14.55 9.58
C MET A 54 6.75 -16.07 9.30
N PRO A 55 6.29 -16.58 8.16
CA PRO A 55 6.67 -17.90 7.69
C PRO A 55 8.19 -18.07 7.61
N GLY A 56 8.70 -19.19 8.13
CA GLY A 56 10.14 -19.47 8.15
C GLY A 56 10.93 -18.83 9.30
N ASP A 57 10.32 -17.99 10.14
CA ASP A 57 11.00 -17.42 11.30
C ASP A 57 11.41 -18.49 12.32
N THR A 58 12.53 -18.17 12.98
CA THR A 58 13.00 -18.89 14.18
C THR A 58 13.31 -17.86 15.27
N PHE A 59 13.27 -18.26 16.55
CA PHE A 59 13.65 -17.36 17.65
C PHE A 59 15.07 -16.81 17.48
N SER A 60 16.01 -17.65 16.98
CA SER A 60 17.37 -17.21 16.71
C SER A 60 17.45 -16.18 15.58
N GLY A 61 16.76 -16.44 14.45
CA GLY A 61 16.75 -15.51 13.31
C GLY A 61 16.10 -14.17 13.63
N VAL A 62 14.99 -14.17 14.38
CA VAL A 62 14.34 -12.94 14.84
C VAL A 62 15.22 -12.19 15.85
N ALA A 63 15.81 -12.90 16.82
CA ALA A 63 16.70 -12.29 17.80
C ALA A 63 17.93 -11.65 17.13
N GLU A 64 18.58 -12.34 16.21
CA GLU A 64 19.72 -11.84 15.44
C GLU A 64 19.35 -10.57 14.64
N ARG A 65 18.23 -10.60 13.91
CA ARG A 65 17.72 -9.45 13.12
C ARG A 65 17.55 -8.19 13.94
N TYR A 66 17.14 -8.35 15.20
CA TYR A 66 16.87 -7.22 16.09
C TYR A 66 17.98 -6.99 17.13
N GLY A 67 19.14 -7.63 17.00
CA GLY A 67 20.27 -7.46 17.91
C GLY A 67 19.97 -7.88 19.35
N LEU A 68 19.10 -8.88 19.53
CA LEU A 68 18.67 -9.43 20.80
C LEU A 68 19.31 -10.79 21.06
N THR A 69 19.33 -11.23 22.32
CA THR A 69 19.56 -12.63 22.63
C THR A 69 18.24 -13.42 22.51
N VAL A 70 18.32 -14.70 22.19
CA VAL A 70 17.15 -15.61 22.17
C VAL A 70 16.47 -15.63 23.54
N GLU A 71 17.25 -15.57 24.63
CA GLU A 71 16.74 -15.52 26.00
C GLU A 71 15.93 -14.26 26.27
N THR A 72 16.42 -13.09 25.83
CA THR A 72 15.69 -11.81 25.94
C THR A 72 14.36 -11.88 25.19
N LEU A 73 14.36 -12.36 23.94
CA LEU A 73 13.14 -12.48 23.14
C LEU A 73 12.15 -13.45 23.77
N ARG A 74 12.61 -14.61 24.26
CA ARG A 74 11.74 -15.58 24.93
C ARG A 74 11.21 -15.07 26.27
N SER A 75 12.02 -14.37 27.05
CA SER A 75 11.60 -13.84 28.36
C SER A 75 10.51 -12.76 28.24
N SER A 76 10.54 -11.96 27.18
CA SER A 76 9.48 -11.00 26.86
C SER A 76 8.20 -11.67 26.35
N ASN A 77 8.28 -12.94 25.92
CA ASN A 77 7.18 -13.68 25.27
C ASN A 77 6.90 -15.03 25.96
N LYS A 78 6.96 -15.10 27.28
CA LYS A 78 6.87 -16.34 28.08
C LYS A 78 5.62 -17.21 27.79
N GLY A 79 4.54 -16.61 27.29
CA GLY A 79 3.30 -17.33 26.93
C GLY A 79 3.32 -18.00 25.55
N ILE A 80 4.38 -17.74 24.72
CA ILE A 80 4.44 -18.18 23.33
C ILE A 80 5.68 -19.06 23.13
N ALA A 81 5.52 -20.36 23.37
CA ALA A 81 6.64 -21.31 23.24
C ALA A 81 6.97 -21.63 21.76
N ASN A 82 5.94 -21.83 20.94
CA ASN A 82 6.03 -22.21 19.53
C ASN A 82 5.14 -21.31 18.68
N PRO A 83 5.60 -20.09 18.35
CA PRO A 83 4.81 -19.16 17.55
C PRO A 83 4.55 -19.71 16.15
N GLN A 84 3.35 -19.44 15.65
CA GLN A 84 2.94 -19.75 14.28
C GLN A 84 2.86 -18.48 13.45
N PRO A 85 2.99 -18.54 12.11
CA PRO A 85 2.83 -17.39 11.25
C PRO A 85 1.57 -16.58 11.59
N GLY A 86 1.77 -15.28 11.78
CA GLY A 86 0.75 -14.37 12.24
C GLY A 86 0.67 -14.17 13.76
N ASP A 87 1.33 -14.96 14.60
CA ASP A 87 1.35 -14.70 16.05
C ASP A 87 2.14 -13.41 16.36
N ILE A 88 1.69 -12.69 17.37
CA ILE A 88 2.26 -11.39 17.75
C ILE A 88 3.20 -11.58 18.93
N LEU A 89 4.44 -11.17 18.77
CA LEU A 89 5.47 -11.12 19.80
C LEU A 89 5.74 -9.68 20.23
N GLU A 90 6.16 -9.50 21.47
CA GLU A 90 6.70 -8.24 21.96
C GLU A 90 8.20 -8.12 21.66
N LEU A 91 8.62 -6.96 21.16
CA LEU A 91 10.01 -6.60 20.97
C LEU A 91 10.41 -5.42 21.86
N PRO A 92 11.67 -5.35 22.32
CA PRO A 92 12.24 -4.13 22.87
C PRO A 92 12.22 -2.99 21.85
N SER A 93 12.17 -1.75 22.32
CA SER A 93 12.23 -0.57 21.47
C SER A 93 13.53 -0.50 20.69
N GLN A 94 13.47 -0.11 19.43
CA GLN A 94 14.63 0.02 18.55
C GLN A 94 14.65 1.36 17.82
N GLN A 95 15.81 1.67 17.25
CA GLN A 95 15.99 2.83 16.38
C GLN A 95 15.28 2.59 15.03
N LYS A 96 14.53 3.60 14.55
CA LYS A 96 13.76 3.51 13.31
C LYS A 96 14.66 3.78 12.11
N GLY A 97 14.53 2.95 11.08
CA GLY A 97 15.17 3.18 9.79
C GLY A 97 14.50 4.33 9.01
N GLY A 98 15.31 5.06 8.23
CA GLY A 98 14.80 6.00 7.24
C GLY A 98 14.31 5.25 6.00
N VAL A 99 13.08 5.56 5.53
CA VAL A 99 12.51 4.97 4.31
C VAL A 99 11.81 6.01 3.46
N VAL A 100 11.75 5.76 2.16
CA VAL A 100 10.89 6.52 1.24
C VAL A 100 9.43 6.09 1.45
N VAL A 101 8.55 7.07 1.61
CA VAL A 101 7.09 6.85 1.66
C VAL A 101 6.47 7.65 0.52
N ALA A 102 6.23 7.00 -0.62
CA ALA A 102 5.63 7.58 -1.82
C ALA A 102 4.15 7.16 -1.91
N GLY A 103 3.30 7.81 -1.10
CA GLY A 103 1.88 7.46 -1.05
C GLY A 103 1.07 8.09 -2.17
N PHE A 104 -0.13 7.55 -2.42
CA PHE A 104 -1.06 8.06 -3.42
C PHE A 104 -2.29 8.68 -2.77
N LEU A 105 -2.78 9.73 -3.38
CA LEU A 105 -4.05 10.38 -3.06
C LEU A 105 -4.90 10.47 -4.32
N GLU A 106 -6.03 9.77 -4.35
CA GLU A 106 -7.05 9.95 -5.36
C GLU A 106 -7.79 11.26 -5.09
N LEU A 107 -7.83 12.13 -6.09
CA LEU A 107 -8.44 13.45 -5.98
C LEU A 107 -9.97 13.34 -6.01
N THR A 108 -10.63 13.91 -5.02
CA THR A 108 -12.09 13.86 -4.84
C THR A 108 -12.72 15.24 -4.83
N THR A 109 -12.58 15.96 -3.74
CA THR A 109 -13.03 17.34 -3.61
C THR A 109 -11.89 18.24 -3.11
N PRO A 110 -11.79 19.50 -3.55
CA PRO A 110 -10.71 20.41 -3.16
C PRO A 110 -10.44 20.46 -1.66
N ASP A 111 -11.48 20.56 -0.84
CA ASP A 111 -11.36 20.63 0.62
C ASP A 111 -10.88 19.34 1.25
N GLN A 112 -11.34 18.17 0.75
CA GLN A 112 -10.95 16.88 1.26
C GLN A 112 -9.52 16.55 0.86
N ASP A 113 -9.13 16.88 -0.38
CA ASP A 113 -7.79 16.67 -0.91
C ASP A 113 -6.76 17.45 -0.10
N ALA A 114 -7.02 18.76 0.18
CA ALA A 114 -6.16 19.58 1.03
C ALA A 114 -6.05 19.03 2.47
N LYS A 115 -7.16 18.53 3.05
CA LYS A 115 -7.14 17.89 4.37
C LYS A 115 -6.30 16.60 4.37
N ASN A 116 -6.43 15.77 3.34
CA ASN A 116 -5.68 14.54 3.21
C ASN A 116 -4.18 14.81 3.04
N VAL A 117 -3.78 15.79 2.20
CA VAL A 117 -2.39 16.20 2.09
C VAL A 117 -1.83 16.59 3.47
N LYS A 118 -2.48 17.51 4.20
CA LYS A 118 -2.04 17.93 5.54
C LYS A 118 -1.94 16.79 6.55
N LYS A 119 -2.85 15.82 6.45
CA LYS A 119 -2.88 14.63 7.34
C LYS A 119 -1.72 13.67 7.08
N PHE A 120 -1.39 13.42 5.81
CA PHE A 120 -0.42 12.38 5.44
C PHE A 120 0.99 12.92 5.14
N ALA A 121 1.14 14.21 4.83
CA ALA A 121 2.45 14.81 4.60
C ALA A 121 3.47 14.58 5.73
N PRO A 122 3.09 14.59 7.04
CA PRO A 122 4.05 14.32 8.12
C PRO A 122 4.69 12.93 8.11
N VAL A 123 4.10 11.97 7.39
CA VAL A 123 4.60 10.58 7.29
C VAL A 123 4.99 10.19 5.88
N SER A 124 4.91 11.10 4.92
CA SER A 124 5.21 10.85 3.51
C SER A 124 6.43 11.63 3.04
N THR A 125 7.29 10.98 2.27
CA THR A 125 8.34 11.63 1.46
C THR A 125 7.70 12.41 0.33
N SER A 126 6.80 11.74 -0.41
CA SER A 126 6.00 12.35 -1.48
C SER A 126 4.56 11.84 -1.44
N ILE A 127 3.63 12.63 -1.98
CA ILE A 127 2.25 12.19 -2.22
C ILE A 127 1.95 12.40 -3.71
N GLY A 128 1.71 11.28 -4.39
CA GLY A 128 1.26 11.24 -5.78
C GLY A 128 -0.20 11.64 -5.89
N LEU A 129 -0.48 12.69 -6.64
CA LEU A 129 -1.85 13.15 -6.91
C LEU A 129 -2.41 12.37 -8.10
N PHE A 130 -3.29 11.42 -7.85
CA PHE A 130 -3.86 10.54 -8.86
C PHE A 130 -5.12 11.17 -9.47
N SER A 131 -5.17 11.44 -10.77
CA SER A 131 -4.08 11.39 -11.74
C SER A 131 -4.22 12.43 -12.84
N GLN A 132 -3.12 12.74 -13.50
CA GLN A 132 -3.15 13.27 -14.86
C GLN A 132 -3.57 12.09 -15.74
N GLY A 133 -4.86 12.00 -16.07
CA GLY A 133 -5.45 10.87 -16.80
C GLY A 133 -5.16 10.92 -18.30
N MET A 134 -5.85 10.09 -19.07
CA MET A 134 -5.67 10.00 -20.51
C MET A 134 -7.01 10.07 -21.25
N THR A 135 -7.00 10.63 -22.45
CA THR A 135 -8.13 10.49 -23.40
C THR A 135 -7.98 9.22 -24.24
N SER A 136 -9.05 8.79 -24.92
CA SER A 136 -8.99 7.68 -25.87
C SER A 136 -7.99 7.89 -27.02
N ASN A 137 -7.61 9.15 -27.28
CA ASN A 137 -6.62 9.52 -28.30
C ASN A 137 -5.19 9.64 -27.72
N GLY A 138 -4.95 9.14 -26.51
CA GLY A 138 -3.63 9.12 -25.89
C GLY A 138 -3.13 10.51 -25.40
N GLN A 139 -4.01 11.51 -25.25
CA GLN A 139 -3.64 12.84 -24.75
C GLN A 139 -3.87 12.93 -23.25
N ILE A 140 -3.11 13.78 -22.55
CA ILE A 140 -3.26 13.99 -21.11
C ILE A 140 -4.55 14.76 -20.81
N VAL A 141 -5.28 14.27 -19.80
CA VAL A 141 -6.38 14.98 -19.12
C VAL A 141 -5.83 15.51 -17.80
N PRO A 142 -5.61 16.84 -17.67
CA PRO A 142 -5.05 17.42 -16.46
C PRO A 142 -5.95 17.20 -15.24
N ALA A 143 -5.33 16.87 -14.10
CA ALA A 143 -6.02 16.74 -12.83
C ALA A 143 -6.48 18.09 -12.26
N ASN A 144 -7.56 18.07 -11.48
CA ASN A 144 -8.02 19.21 -10.69
C ASN A 144 -7.32 19.20 -9.31
N ASP A 145 -6.05 19.58 -9.29
CA ASP A 145 -5.12 19.39 -8.19
C ASP A 145 -4.72 20.67 -7.44
N ALA A 146 -5.26 21.83 -7.82
CA ALA A 146 -4.82 23.13 -7.30
C ALA A 146 -4.88 23.22 -5.76
N SER A 147 -5.97 22.77 -5.14
CA SER A 147 -6.14 22.81 -3.68
C SER A 147 -5.19 21.84 -2.97
N ALA A 148 -4.96 20.65 -3.54
CA ALA A 148 -3.99 19.71 -3.02
C ALA A 148 -2.57 20.28 -3.10
N LEU A 149 -2.17 20.86 -4.25
CA LEU A 149 -0.86 21.48 -4.43
C LEU A 149 -0.61 22.62 -3.44
N GLN A 150 -1.58 23.50 -3.24
CA GLN A 150 -1.47 24.57 -2.26
C GLN A 150 -1.27 24.04 -0.83
N ALA A 151 -1.84 22.87 -0.49
CA ALA A 151 -1.70 22.30 0.84
C ALA A 151 -0.28 21.80 1.15
N PHE A 152 0.60 21.62 0.16
CA PHE A 152 2.01 21.26 0.37
C PHE A 152 2.90 22.39 0.82
N GLU A 153 2.53 23.67 0.62
CA GLU A 153 3.39 24.84 0.87
C GLU A 153 3.97 24.91 2.29
N GLN A 154 3.32 24.27 3.26
CA GLN A 154 3.74 24.26 4.66
C GLN A 154 4.14 22.85 5.15
N THR A 155 4.48 21.94 4.23
CA THR A 155 4.83 20.55 4.55
C THR A 155 6.27 20.24 4.12
N ARG A 156 6.81 19.13 4.64
CA ARG A 156 8.10 18.58 4.20
C ARG A 156 7.95 17.52 3.10
N SER A 157 6.74 17.07 2.86
CA SER A 157 6.43 16.14 1.78
C SER A 157 6.34 16.89 0.45
N VAL A 158 6.69 16.24 -0.64
CA VAL A 158 6.63 16.86 -1.98
C VAL A 158 5.46 16.31 -2.79
N PRO A 159 4.82 17.16 -3.64
CA PRO A 159 3.81 16.68 -4.58
C PRO A 159 4.46 15.92 -5.72
N ALA A 160 3.94 14.72 -6.04
CA ALA A 160 4.29 13.97 -7.24
C ALA A 160 3.13 14.00 -8.24
N ALA A 161 3.45 14.25 -9.51
CA ALA A 161 2.48 14.14 -10.59
C ALA A 161 2.35 12.67 -10.99
N VAL A 162 1.15 12.10 -10.87
CA VAL A 162 0.87 10.74 -11.34
C VAL A 162 0.29 10.81 -12.75
N PHE A 163 0.99 10.25 -13.72
CA PHE A 163 0.49 10.12 -15.09
C PHE A 163 0.02 8.69 -15.31
N SER A 164 -1.24 8.52 -15.66
CA SER A 164 -1.87 7.22 -15.85
C SER A 164 -2.62 7.15 -17.18
N ASN A 165 -2.83 5.91 -17.66
CA ASN A 165 -3.72 5.64 -18.79
C ASN A 165 -5.17 5.41 -18.33
N TRP A 166 -5.55 6.05 -17.21
CA TRP A 166 -6.90 6.00 -16.63
C TRP A 166 -7.89 6.85 -17.45
N ILE A 167 -8.99 6.24 -17.87
CA ILE A 167 -10.08 6.89 -18.61
C ILE A 167 -11.40 6.55 -17.93
N GLY A 168 -12.06 7.58 -17.38
CA GLY A 168 -13.31 7.38 -16.65
C GLY A 168 -13.12 6.49 -15.41
N GLU A 169 -13.36 5.19 -15.52
CA GLU A 169 -13.31 4.24 -14.39
C GLU A 169 -12.37 3.05 -14.63
N GLN A 170 -11.52 3.09 -15.68
CA GLN A 170 -10.64 1.97 -16.01
C GLN A 170 -9.34 2.41 -16.70
N PHE A 171 -8.33 1.56 -16.63
CA PHE A 171 -7.12 1.68 -17.43
C PHE A 171 -7.35 1.27 -18.88
N SER A 172 -6.78 2.00 -19.82
CA SER A 172 -6.99 1.78 -21.27
C SER A 172 -5.70 1.40 -21.99
N ALA A 173 -5.57 0.12 -22.35
CA ALA A 173 -4.51 -0.37 -23.22
C ALA A 173 -4.53 0.30 -24.60
N ASP A 174 -5.72 0.60 -25.14
CA ASP A 174 -5.86 1.18 -26.46
C ASP A 174 -5.38 2.64 -26.52
N ALA A 175 -5.61 3.40 -25.46
CA ALA A 175 -5.07 4.78 -25.36
C ALA A 175 -3.53 4.78 -25.31
N LEU A 176 -2.93 3.83 -24.57
CA LEU A 176 -1.47 3.62 -24.59
C LEU A 176 -0.97 3.23 -25.98
N ARG A 177 -1.71 2.38 -26.71
CA ARG A 177 -1.36 2.00 -28.08
C ARG A 177 -1.30 3.21 -29.00
N VAL A 178 -2.28 4.11 -28.91
CA VAL A 178 -2.29 5.34 -29.70
C VAL A 178 -1.10 6.25 -29.35
N MET A 179 -0.80 6.41 -28.08
CA MET A 179 0.29 7.27 -27.61
C MET A 179 1.67 6.68 -27.95
N LEU A 180 1.88 5.38 -27.72
CA LEU A 180 3.21 4.74 -27.80
C LEU A 180 3.63 4.28 -29.20
N GLN A 181 2.70 4.10 -30.16
CA GLN A 181 3.03 3.55 -31.48
C GLN A 181 3.68 4.54 -32.44
N SER A 182 3.75 5.84 -32.11
CA SER A 182 4.23 6.89 -32.98
C SER A 182 5.11 7.88 -32.22
N ASP A 183 6.33 8.12 -32.73
CA ASP A 183 7.26 9.10 -32.13
C ASP A 183 6.62 10.48 -32.03
N THR A 184 5.78 10.86 -33.00
CA THR A 184 5.07 12.15 -32.97
C THR A 184 4.08 12.24 -31.80
N GLU A 185 3.32 11.19 -31.52
CA GLU A 185 2.36 11.18 -30.39
C GLU A 185 3.08 11.07 -29.06
N GLN A 186 4.15 10.27 -28.96
CA GLN A 186 5.02 10.22 -27.78
C GLN A 186 5.58 11.62 -27.47
N GLN A 187 6.11 12.33 -28.48
CA GLN A 187 6.67 13.66 -28.29
C GLN A 187 5.62 14.70 -27.88
N LYS A 188 4.40 14.61 -28.40
CA LYS A 188 3.28 15.48 -27.98
C LYS A 188 2.92 15.22 -26.51
N TYR A 189 2.85 13.95 -26.12
CA TYR A 189 2.57 13.59 -24.72
C TYR A 189 3.66 14.09 -23.78
N LEU A 190 4.94 13.86 -24.12
CA LEU A 190 6.09 14.37 -23.37
C LEU A 190 6.08 15.88 -23.23
N ASN A 191 5.83 16.62 -24.31
CA ASN A 191 5.77 18.08 -24.26
C ASN A 191 4.66 18.57 -23.34
N THR A 192 3.49 17.92 -23.37
CA THR A 192 2.36 18.27 -22.48
C THR A 192 2.68 17.93 -21.01
N LEU A 193 3.32 16.78 -20.76
CA LEU A 193 3.77 16.37 -19.43
C LEU A 193 4.75 17.40 -18.87
N LEU A 194 5.78 17.76 -19.64
CA LEU A 194 6.79 18.74 -19.21
C LEU A 194 6.18 20.13 -18.96
N ASP A 195 5.23 20.56 -19.79
CA ASP A 195 4.50 21.81 -19.61
C ASP A 195 3.65 21.79 -18.30
N ILE A 196 3.06 20.66 -17.93
CA ILE A 196 2.38 20.50 -16.63
C ILE A 196 3.38 20.66 -15.48
N LEU A 197 4.55 20.05 -15.56
CA LEU A 197 5.59 20.16 -14.53
C LEU A 197 6.14 21.60 -14.42
N ASP A 198 6.32 22.27 -15.54
CA ASP A 198 6.83 23.65 -15.55
C ASP A 198 5.81 24.66 -14.99
N ARG A 199 4.50 24.42 -15.19
CA ARG A 199 3.44 25.30 -14.68
C ARG A 199 2.98 24.98 -13.26
N LYS A 200 3.14 23.75 -12.81
CA LYS A 200 2.69 23.28 -11.49
C LYS A 200 3.88 22.93 -10.62
N ALA A 201 3.75 23.11 -9.32
CA ALA A 201 4.85 22.94 -8.36
C ALA A 201 5.18 21.48 -8.03
N TYR A 202 5.05 20.56 -8.99
CA TYR A 202 5.42 19.17 -8.81
C TYR A 202 6.93 18.98 -8.65
N LYS A 203 7.33 18.04 -7.79
CA LYS A 203 8.72 17.75 -7.45
C LYS A 203 9.12 16.30 -7.70
N ALA A 204 8.19 15.47 -8.13
CA ALA A 204 8.42 14.09 -8.54
C ALA A 204 7.39 13.70 -9.62
N VAL A 205 7.71 12.66 -10.39
CA VAL A 205 6.82 12.06 -11.39
C VAL A 205 6.63 10.59 -11.08
N ILE A 206 5.39 10.13 -11.15
CA ILE A 206 5.03 8.72 -11.07
C ILE A 206 4.35 8.33 -12.39
N ILE A 207 4.88 7.32 -13.08
CA ILE A 207 4.22 6.71 -14.23
C ILE A 207 3.45 5.49 -13.73
N ASP A 208 2.15 5.54 -13.89
CA ASP A 208 1.22 4.48 -13.52
C ASP A 208 0.42 4.02 -14.74
N PHE A 209 1.13 3.43 -15.71
CA PHE A 209 0.53 2.84 -16.89
C PHE A 209 0.27 1.38 -16.64
N GLU A 210 -1.02 1.01 -16.68
CA GLU A 210 -1.44 -0.36 -16.47
C GLU A 210 -1.95 -1.02 -17.76
N MET A 211 -1.99 -2.36 -17.75
CA MET A 211 -2.42 -3.19 -18.89
C MET A 211 -1.61 -2.91 -20.18
N ILE A 212 -0.31 -2.64 -20.05
CA ILE A 212 0.56 -2.34 -21.20
C ILE A 212 0.69 -3.59 -22.07
N PRO A 213 0.21 -3.58 -23.34
CA PRO A 213 0.34 -4.74 -24.22
C PRO A 213 1.81 -5.10 -24.47
N GLY A 214 2.16 -6.39 -24.47
CA GLY A 214 3.53 -6.86 -24.73
C GLY A 214 4.13 -6.37 -26.05
N SER A 215 3.28 -6.11 -27.06
CA SER A 215 3.70 -5.52 -28.33
C SER A 215 4.20 -4.06 -28.22
N LEU A 216 3.95 -3.39 -27.10
CA LEU A 216 4.38 -2.01 -26.84
C LEU A 216 5.63 -1.94 -25.95
N HIS A 217 6.20 -3.07 -25.56
CA HIS A 217 7.37 -3.14 -24.67
C HIS A 217 8.50 -2.18 -25.10
N THR A 218 8.98 -2.30 -26.35
CA THR A 218 10.08 -1.45 -26.85
C THR A 218 9.69 0.02 -26.89
N SER A 219 8.49 0.35 -27.37
CA SER A 219 8.01 1.75 -27.44
C SER A 219 7.85 2.35 -26.05
N PHE A 220 7.42 1.57 -25.06
CA PHE A 220 7.33 1.99 -23.68
C PHE A 220 8.70 2.27 -23.07
N LEU A 221 9.69 1.40 -23.31
CA LEU A 221 11.06 1.62 -22.85
C LEU A 221 11.67 2.89 -23.46
N ILE A 222 11.49 3.13 -24.76
CA ILE A 222 11.97 4.36 -25.43
C ILE A 222 11.31 5.60 -24.80
N PHE A 223 10.00 5.54 -24.56
CA PHE A 223 9.28 6.64 -23.91
C PHE A 223 9.84 6.92 -22.50
N ILE A 224 10.08 5.89 -21.67
CA ILE A 224 10.63 6.04 -20.33
C ILE A 224 12.07 6.58 -20.36
N GLU A 225 12.90 6.10 -21.28
CA GLU A 225 14.26 6.60 -21.48
C GLU A 225 14.27 8.12 -21.79
N GLN A 226 13.44 8.56 -22.74
CA GLN A 226 13.32 9.97 -23.08
C GLN A 226 12.83 10.80 -21.90
N LEU A 227 11.77 10.34 -21.22
CA LEU A 227 11.23 11.02 -20.03
C LEU A 227 12.29 11.14 -18.94
N SER A 228 13.00 10.06 -18.63
CA SER A 228 14.08 10.05 -17.64
C SER A 228 15.15 11.10 -17.96
N GLY A 229 15.59 11.18 -19.22
CA GLY A 229 16.57 12.19 -19.66
C GLY A 229 16.10 13.64 -19.41
N TYR A 230 14.83 13.93 -19.65
CA TYR A 230 14.26 15.25 -19.34
C TYR A 230 14.14 15.54 -17.84
N LEU A 231 13.75 14.54 -17.04
CA LEU A 231 13.57 14.69 -15.60
C LEU A 231 14.91 14.82 -14.86
N GLN A 232 15.93 14.08 -15.26
CA GLN A 232 17.29 14.18 -14.70
C GLN A 232 17.87 15.58 -14.83
N GLN A 233 17.69 16.26 -15.99
CA GLN A 233 18.12 17.64 -16.20
C GLN A 233 17.44 18.63 -15.24
N ARG A 234 16.29 18.27 -14.68
CA ARG A 234 15.48 19.08 -13.76
C ARG A 234 15.64 18.65 -12.29
N ASN A 235 16.40 17.60 -12.02
CA ASN A 235 16.50 16.95 -10.71
C ASN A 235 15.13 16.52 -10.15
N ILE A 236 14.25 16.01 -11.01
CA ILE A 236 12.92 15.50 -10.66
C ILE A 236 12.97 13.99 -10.63
N PRO A 237 12.75 13.32 -9.48
CA PRO A 237 12.72 11.87 -9.38
C PRO A 237 11.61 11.25 -10.24
N LEU A 238 11.94 10.13 -10.90
CA LEU A 238 11.02 9.29 -11.65
C LEU A 238 10.73 8.00 -10.88
N LEU A 239 9.45 7.76 -10.61
CA LEU A 239 8.95 6.52 -10.05
C LEU A 239 8.08 5.81 -11.11
N ILE A 240 8.14 4.48 -11.17
CA ILE A 240 7.33 3.69 -12.11
C ILE A 240 6.57 2.61 -11.34
N CYS A 241 5.25 2.55 -11.53
CA CYS A 241 4.41 1.49 -11.01
C CYS A 241 4.61 0.21 -11.83
N MET A 242 4.88 -0.89 -11.13
CA MET A 242 5.18 -2.19 -11.70
C MET A 242 4.13 -3.20 -11.29
N MET A 243 3.57 -3.93 -12.25
CA MET A 243 2.71 -5.06 -11.92
C MET A 243 3.50 -6.13 -11.14
N PRO A 244 2.90 -6.75 -10.12
CA PRO A 244 3.59 -7.77 -9.34
C PRO A 244 3.83 -9.01 -10.19
N ILE A 245 5.08 -9.46 -10.22
CA ILE A 245 5.50 -10.72 -10.84
C ILE A 245 6.10 -11.57 -9.72
N THR A 246 5.63 -12.81 -9.56
CA THR A 246 6.15 -13.75 -8.58
C THR A 246 7.20 -14.68 -9.20
N LEU A 247 7.98 -15.37 -8.38
CA LEU A 247 8.96 -16.36 -8.86
C LEU A 247 8.34 -17.51 -9.66
N ASN A 248 7.02 -17.72 -9.53
CA ASN A 248 6.29 -18.77 -10.25
C ASN A 248 5.66 -18.28 -11.56
N ASP A 249 5.70 -16.98 -11.85
CA ASP A 249 5.12 -16.42 -13.05
C ASP A 249 6.09 -16.54 -14.24
N ASN A 250 5.49 -16.68 -15.43
CA ASN A 250 6.20 -16.46 -16.69
C ASN A 250 5.70 -15.14 -17.31
N PRO A 251 6.45 -14.03 -17.19
CA PRO A 251 6.00 -12.73 -17.67
C PRO A 251 5.58 -12.70 -19.13
N ASN A 252 6.26 -13.48 -19.98
CA ASN A 252 5.95 -13.57 -21.41
C ASN A 252 4.61 -14.28 -21.69
N ALA A 253 4.24 -15.24 -20.86
CA ALA A 253 2.98 -15.97 -21.01
C ALA A 253 1.80 -15.24 -20.33
N SER A 254 2.07 -14.46 -19.27
CA SER A 254 1.05 -13.78 -18.47
C SER A 254 0.69 -12.37 -18.96
N GLY A 255 1.27 -11.90 -20.07
CA GLY A 255 1.03 -10.53 -20.56
C GLY A 255 1.77 -9.43 -19.75
N LEU A 256 2.72 -9.80 -18.92
CA LEU A 256 3.49 -8.89 -18.04
C LEU A 256 4.86 -8.50 -18.64
N ALA A 257 5.14 -8.89 -19.88
CA ALA A 257 6.44 -8.67 -20.54
C ALA A 257 6.85 -7.18 -20.65
N SER A 258 5.87 -6.27 -20.69
CA SER A 258 6.15 -4.83 -20.75
C SER A 258 6.61 -4.24 -19.41
N TYR A 259 6.46 -4.99 -18.32
CA TYR A 259 6.99 -4.62 -17.00
C TYR A 259 8.36 -5.24 -16.78
N ASP A 260 9.31 -4.86 -17.65
CA ASP A 260 10.69 -5.32 -17.60
C ASP A 260 11.44 -4.58 -16.47
N TYR A 261 11.48 -5.20 -15.29
CA TYR A 261 12.13 -4.65 -14.11
C TYR A 261 13.60 -4.33 -14.35
N SER A 262 14.31 -5.22 -15.07
CA SER A 262 15.73 -5.08 -15.37
C SER A 262 16.03 -3.90 -16.30
N ALA A 263 15.19 -3.66 -17.29
CA ALA A 263 15.34 -2.54 -18.21
C ALA A 263 14.87 -1.21 -17.58
N LEU A 264 13.71 -1.20 -16.92
CA LEU A 264 13.12 0.02 -16.36
C LEU A 264 13.91 0.60 -15.19
N GLN A 265 14.60 -0.24 -14.39
CA GLN A 265 15.41 0.22 -13.27
C GLN A 265 16.58 1.12 -13.71
N ALA A 266 17.02 1.04 -14.96
CA ALA A 266 18.11 1.88 -15.48
C ALA A 266 17.69 3.35 -15.63
N TYR A 267 16.39 3.61 -15.74
CA TYR A 267 15.82 4.93 -16.01
C TYR A 267 15.05 5.53 -14.83
N ALA A 268 14.59 4.69 -13.89
CA ALA A 268 13.80 5.12 -12.74
C ALA A 268 14.66 5.29 -11.49
N ASP A 269 14.34 6.28 -10.66
CA ASP A 269 14.90 6.38 -9.31
C ASP A 269 14.30 5.31 -8.40
N TYR A 270 13.00 5.01 -8.58
CA TYR A 270 12.31 3.95 -7.82
C TYR A 270 11.32 3.18 -8.69
N LEU A 271 11.21 1.87 -8.43
CA LEU A 271 10.15 1.01 -8.95
C LEU A 271 9.19 0.66 -7.81
N ILE A 272 7.91 0.92 -8.02
CA ILE A 272 6.82 0.62 -7.07
C ILE A 272 6.23 -0.73 -7.42
N VAL A 273 6.49 -1.76 -6.65
CA VAL A 273 5.89 -3.08 -6.84
C VAL A 273 4.47 -3.06 -6.28
N MET A 274 3.46 -3.07 -7.14
CA MET A 274 2.04 -3.09 -6.78
C MET A 274 1.59 -4.46 -6.27
N ALA A 275 2.20 -4.93 -5.17
CA ALA A 275 2.04 -6.28 -4.62
C ALA A 275 0.67 -6.48 -3.95
N TYR A 276 -0.41 -6.33 -4.71
CA TYR A 276 -1.81 -6.45 -4.28
C TYR A 276 -2.74 -6.82 -5.45
N ASN A 277 -4.04 -6.92 -5.18
CA ASN A 277 -5.10 -7.27 -6.13
C ASN A 277 -4.98 -8.67 -6.74
N TRP A 278 -4.42 -9.66 -6.00
CA TRP A 278 -4.52 -11.06 -6.41
C TRP A 278 -5.96 -11.56 -6.46
N HIS A 279 -6.81 -11.07 -5.54
CA HIS A 279 -8.26 -11.09 -5.64
C HIS A 279 -8.73 -9.65 -5.78
N TRP A 280 -9.24 -9.28 -6.92
CA TRP A 280 -9.64 -7.91 -7.25
C TRP A 280 -11.16 -7.81 -7.41
N GLY A 281 -11.71 -6.59 -7.43
CA GLY A 281 -13.13 -6.34 -7.29
C GLY A 281 -14.05 -7.06 -8.30
N THR A 282 -13.58 -7.36 -9.52
CA THR A 282 -14.38 -8.11 -10.52
C THR A 282 -14.06 -9.61 -10.54
N GLY A 283 -13.19 -10.06 -9.65
CA GLY A 283 -12.83 -11.46 -9.48
C GLY A 283 -13.54 -12.11 -8.28
N ARG A 284 -13.23 -13.39 -8.03
CA ARG A 284 -13.78 -14.13 -6.88
C ARG A 284 -13.25 -13.57 -5.55
N PRO A 285 -14.06 -13.64 -4.46
CA PRO A 285 -13.61 -13.29 -3.12
C PRO A 285 -12.31 -13.97 -2.72
N GLY A 286 -11.48 -13.27 -1.95
CA GLY A 286 -10.24 -13.79 -1.42
C GLY A 286 -9.27 -12.71 -0.95
N PRO A 287 -8.09 -13.11 -0.45
CA PRO A 287 -7.11 -12.18 0.09
C PRO A 287 -6.55 -11.24 -0.98
N ILE A 288 -6.63 -9.94 -0.75
CA ILE A 288 -6.23 -8.90 -1.73
C ILE A 288 -4.71 -8.89 -1.91
N ALA A 289 -3.96 -9.04 -0.80
CA ALA A 289 -2.50 -9.03 -0.80
C ALA A 289 -1.96 -10.19 0.08
N PRO A 290 -2.05 -11.46 -0.40
CA PRO A 290 -1.57 -12.63 0.34
C PRO A 290 -0.08 -12.52 0.63
N PHE A 291 0.32 -12.72 1.88
CA PHE A 291 1.69 -12.50 2.34
C PHE A 291 2.75 -13.21 1.49
N MET A 292 2.54 -14.49 1.16
CA MET A 292 3.51 -15.26 0.37
C MET A 292 3.65 -14.74 -1.07
N ASN A 293 2.56 -14.26 -1.66
CA ASN A 293 2.60 -13.64 -2.98
C ASN A 293 3.35 -12.31 -2.94
N VAL A 294 3.10 -11.49 -1.91
CA VAL A 294 3.83 -10.23 -1.68
C VAL A 294 5.33 -10.50 -1.52
N ALA A 295 5.71 -11.45 -0.66
CA ALA A 295 7.12 -11.83 -0.46
C ALA A 295 7.77 -12.33 -1.76
N SER A 296 7.09 -13.22 -2.50
CA SER A 296 7.59 -13.76 -3.77
C SER A 296 7.74 -12.69 -4.85
N SER A 297 6.87 -11.67 -4.87
CA SER A 297 7.03 -10.53 -5.80
C SER A 297 8.22 -9.64 -5.44
N ILE A 298 8.50 -9.45 -4.15
CA ILE A 298 9.70 -8.75 -3.70
C ILE A 298 10.96 -9.54 -4.10
N GLU A 299 10.98 -10.86 -3.87
CA GLU A 299 12.10 -11.72 -4.23
C GLU A 299 12.37 -11.71 -5.74
N TYR A 300 11.32 -11.76 -6.56
CA TYR A 300 11.44 -11.61 -8.02
C TYR A 300 12.04 -10.23 -8.36
N ALA A 301 11.50 -9.15 -7.83
CA ALA A 301 11.99 -7.80 -8.08
C ALA A 301 13.46 -7.65 -7.67
N LEU A 302 13.86 -8.19 -6.52
CA LEU A 302 15.26 -8.18 -6.03
C LEU A 302 16.22 -8.99 -6.88
N SER A 303 15.75 -9.95 -7.66
CA SER A 303 16.56 -10.67 -8.63
C SER A 303 16.94 -9.81 -9.85
N GLN A 304 16.27 -8.68 -10.05
CA GLN A 304 16.38 -7.80 -11.22
C GLN A 304 16.85 -6.38 -10.86
N VAL A 305 16.54 -5.90 -9.65
CA VAL A 305 16.64 -4.48 -9.26
C VAL A 305 17.35 -4.34 -7.91
N PRO A 306 18.24 -3.35 -7.75
CA PRO A 306 18.80 -3.02 -6.44
C PRO A 306 17.71 -2.68 -5.41
N ARG A 307 17.83 -3.24 -4.20
CA ARG A 307 16.85 -3.02 -3.12
C ARG A 307 16.58 -1.56 -2.78
N GLN A 308 17.59 -0.70 -2.99
CA GLN A 308 17.51 0.74 -2.75
C GLN A 308 16.62 1.49 -3.77
N GLN A 309 16.20 0.83 -4.83
CA GLN A 309 15.27 1.36 -5.84
C GLN A 309 13.87 0.74 -5.74
N LEU A 310 13.61 -0.18 -4.78
CA LEU A 310 12.32 -0.86 -4.67
C LEU A 310 11.46 -0.27 -3.57
N LEU A 311 10.21 0.10 -3.91
CA LEU A 311 9.16 0.47 -2.99
C LEU A 311 8.06 -0.60 -3.01
N LEU A 312 7.64 -1.04 -1.82
CA LEU A 312 6.53 -1.99 -1.69
C LEU A 312 5.19 -1.26 -1.72
N GLY A 313 4.36 -1.55 -2.70
CA GLY A 313 2.97 -1.12 -2.76
C GLY A 313 2.14 -1.74 -1.64
N LEU A 314 1.34 -0.93 -0.94
CA LEU A 314 0.49 -1.34 0.18
C LEU A 314 -0.94 -0.86 -0.05
N ILE A 315 -1.94 -1.72 0.18
CA ILE A 315 -3.35 -1.32 0.11
C ILE A 315 -3.86 -0.78 1.45
N ARG A 316 -4.90 0.05 1.39
CA ARG A 316 -5.55 0.65 2.56
C ARG A 316 -7.08 0.55 2.48
N TYR A 317 -7.60 -0.40 1.70
CA TYR A 317 -9.03 -0.65 1.50
C TYR A 317 -9.41 -2.10 1.76
N ALA A 318 -10.71 -2.34 1.76
CA ALA A 318 -11.34 -3.65 1.78
C ALA A 318 -12.18 -3.84 0.52
N TYR A 319 -12.31 -5.09 0.08
CA TYR A 319 -13.35 -5.47 -0.87
C TYR A 319 -14.49 -6.18 -0.15
N ASP A 320 -15.71 -5.82 -0.53
CA ASP A 320 -16.96 -6.38 -0.04
C ASP A 320 -17.70 -7.07 -1.19
N TRP A 321 -17.54 -8.39 -1.29
CA TRP A 321 -18.16 -9.20 -2.34
C TRP A 321 -19.51 -9.74 -1.92
N LEU A 322 -20.47 -9.77 -2.85
CA LEU A 322 -21.65 -10.62 -2.72
C LEU A 322 -21.28 -12.09 -2.97
N VAL A 323 -21.82 -13.00 -2.16
CA VAL A 323 -21.65 -14.45 -2.33
C VAL A 323 -23.01 -15.17 -2.35
N PRO A 324 -23.21 -16.16 -3.24
CA PRO A 324 -22.22 -16.71 -4.20
C PRO A 324 -21.85 -15.69 -5.29
N PHE A 325 -20.54 -15.56 -5.56
CA PHE A 325 -20.03 -14.64 -6.58
C PHE A 325 -20.51 -15.03 -7.98
N GLN A 326 -20.99 -14.05 -8.73
CA GLN A 326 -21.39 -14.20 -10.12
C GLN A 326 -20.45 -13.41 -11.06
N THR A 327 -20.10 -14.00 -12.18
CA THR A 327 -19.25 -13.32 -13.17
C THR A 327 -19.95 -12.03 -13.64
N GLY A 328 -19.21 -10.93 -13.63
CA GLY A 328 -19.72 -9.60 -13.96
C GLY A 328 -20.17 -8.75 -12.75
N GLU A 329 -20.22 -9.34 -11.56
CA GLU A 329 -20.40 -8.57 -10.34
C GLU A 329 -19.10 -7.86 -9.97
N VAL A 330 -19.24 -6.69 -9.34
CA VAL A 330 -18.13 -5.87 -8.85
C VAL A 330 -18.25 -5.73 -7.34
N ALA A 331 -17.21 -6.08 -6.61
CA ALA A 331 -17.15 -5.87 -5.17
C ALA A 331 -17.19 -4.39 -4.81
N GLY A 332 -17.84 -4.06 -3.71
CA GLY A 332 -17.74 -2.73 -3.13
C GLY A 332 -16.33 -2.47 -2.60
N VAL A 333 -15.79 -1.26 -2.87
CA VAL A 333 -14.55 -0.79 -2.24
C VAL A 333 -14.91 0.05 -1.03
N ILE A 334 -14.41 -0.32 0.15
CA ILE A 334 -14.65 0.41 1.39
C ILE A 334 -13.36 0.60 2.18
N GLY A 335 -13.34 1.57 3.10
CA GLY A 335 -12.21 1.75 4.00
C GLY A 335 -12.08 0.60 5.01
N VAL A 336 -10.87 0.33 5.47
CA VAL A 336 -10.58 -0.68 6.50
C VAL A 336 -11.42 -0.44 7.77
N GLN A 337 -11.54 0.83 8.19
CA GLN A 337 -12.36 1.17 9.36
C GLN A 337 -13.84 0.87 9.15
N ASP A 338 -14.33 1.03 7.93
CA ASP A 338 -15.73 0.77 7.61
C ASP A 338 -16.01 -0.74 7.65
N ALA A 339 -15.08 -1.58 7.18
CA ALA A 339 -15.14 -3.03 7.33
C ALA A 339 -15.20 -3.44 8.82
N VAL A 340 -14.31 -2.88 9.65
CA VAL A 340 -14.31 -3.13 11.11
C VAL A 340 -15.63 -2.69 11.76
N GLN A 341 -16.20 -1.53 11.35
CA GLN A 341 -17.49 -1.06 11.87
C GLN A 341 -18.65 -1.98 11.47
N ILE A 342 -18.60 -2.60 10.28
CA ILE A 342 -19.58 -3.64 9.90
C ILE A 342 -19.47 -4.83 10.86
N ALA A 343 -18.27 -5.36 11.10
CA ALA A 343 -18.06 -6.47 12.01
C ALA A 343 -18.57 -6.18 13.42
N ILE A 344 -18.28 -4.98 13.95
CA ILE A 344 -18.76 -4.52 15.28
C ILE A 344 -20.29 -4.40 15.30
N ARG A 345 -20.90 -3.78 14.28
CA ARG A 345 -22.35 -3.55 14.21
C ARG A 345 -23.14 -4.86 14.13
N GLU A 346 -22.65 -5.79 13.33
CA GLU A 346 -23.28 -7.11 13.14
C GLU A 346 -22.83 -8.13 14.20
N ASN A 347 -21.92 -7.73 15.12
CA ASN A 347 -21.32 -8.59 16.16
C ASN A 347 -20.69 -9.87 15.59
N ILE A 348 -19.91 -9.74 14.53
CA ILE A 348 -19.29 -10.86 13.81
C ILE A 348 -17.79 -10.88 14.11
N PRO A 349 -17.24 -12.00 14.58
CA PRO A 349 -15.80 -12.15 14.77
C PRO A 349 -15.02 -11.99 13.46
N ILE A 350 -13.95 -11.19 13.50
CA ILE A 350 -13.00 -11.07 12.40
C ILE A 350 -12.11 -12.32 12.43
N GLN A 351 -12.10 -13.07 11.33
CA GLN A 351 -11.23 -14.21 11.14
C GLN A 351 -9.85 -13.76 10.63
N PHE A 352 -8.83 -14.56 10.87
CA PHE A 352 -7.50 -14.35 10.30
C PHE A 352 -7.08 -15.61 9.54
N ASP A 353 -7.03 -15.52 8.22
CA ASP A 353 -6.55 -16.64 7.41
C ASP A 353 -5.04 -16.79 7.56
N ARG A 354 -4.61 -17.88 8.18
CA ARG A 354 -3.19 -18.16 8.45
C ARG A 354 -2.38 -18.56 7.23
N ARG A 355 -3.02 -18.81 6.09
CA ARG A 355 -2.33 -19.12 4.82
C ARG A 355 -1.93 -17.84 4.10
N SER A 356 -2.87 -16.92 3.98
CA SER A 356 -2.64 -15.61 3.36
C SER A 356 -2.14 -14.55 4.35
N LEU A 357 -2.26 -14.80 5.66
CA LEU A 357 -1.97 -13.87 6.75
C LEU A 357 -2.75 -12.55 6.63
N THR A 358 -4.04 -12.66 6.28
CA THR A 358 -4.96 -11.54 6.09
C THR A 358 -6.26 -11.72 6.87
N PRO A 359 -6.86 -10.64 7.38
CA PRO A 359 -8.16 -10.68 8.04
C PRO A 359 -9.31 -10.74 7.02
N TRP A 360 -10.39 -11.42 7.42
CA TRP A 360 -11.63 -11.53 6.67
C TRP A 360 -12.81 -11.84 7.56
N PHE A 361 -14.03 -11.63 7.07
CA PHE A 361 -15.26 -12.15 7.67
C PHE A 361 -16.40 -12.21 6.64
N ALA A 362 -17.45 -12.95 6.97
CA ALA A 362 -18.68 -12.96 6.18
C ALA A 362 -19.85 -12.47 7.04
N TYR A 363 -20.79 -11.74 6.42
CA TYR A 363 -21.98 -11.23 7.09
C TYR A 363 -23.20 -11.28 6.18
N GLN A 364 -24.40 -11.15 6.78
CA GLN A 364 -25.66 -11.05 6.06
C GLN A 364 -26.17 -9.61 6.12
N ASP A 365 -26.50 -9.01 4.97
CA ASP A 365 -27.06 -7.68 4.92
C ASP A 365 -28.57 -7.68 5.30
N LYS A 366 -29.16 -6.48 5.42
CA LYS A 366 -30.59 -6.32 5.76
C LYS A 366 -31.56 -6.89 4.73
N LYS A 367 -31.08 -7.22 3.51
CA LYS A 367 -31.82 -7.85 2.44
C LYS A 367 -31.69 -9.37 2.41
N GLY A 368 -30.94 -9.94 3.37
CA GLY A 368 -30.67 -11.37 3.47
C GLY A 368 -29.57 -11.85 2.54
N ARG A 369 -28.82 -10.96 1.87
CA ARG A 369 -27.71 -11.33 1.00
C ARG A 369 -26.45 -11.58 1.83
N ILE A 370 -25.68 -12.58 1.46
CA ILE A 370 -24.43 -12.90 2.14
C ILE A 370 -23.30 -12.14 1.47
N HIS A 371 -22.42 -11.56 2.28
CA HIS A 371 -21.24 -10.83 1.88
C HIS A 371 -20.00 -11.48 2.47
N GLU A 372 -18.88 -11.39 1.76
CA GLU A 372 -17.56 -11.79 2.20
C GLU A 372 -16.58 -10.61 2.03
N LEU A 373 -15.96 -10.19 3.14
CA LEU A 373 -15.00 -9.09 3.16
C LEU A 373 -13.59 -9.60 3.41
N TRP A 374 -12.65 -9.10 2.61
CA TRP A 374 -11.22 -9.24 2.84
C TRP A 374 -10.57 -7.86 2.90
N PHE A 375 -9.61 -7.66 3.81
CA PHE A 375 -9.00 -6.36 4.06
C PHE A 375 -7.62 -6.48 4.69
N GLU A 376 -6.95 -5.35 4.93
CA GLU A 376 -5.75 -5.28 5.75
C GLU A 376 -6.11 -4.71 7.13
N ASP A 377 -5.56 -5.28 8.19
CA ASP A 377 -5.60 -4.72 9.54
C ASP A 377 -4.21 -4.35 10.05
N ALA A 378 -4.10 -3.91 11.28
CA ALA A 378 -2.81 -3.56 11.88
C ALA A 378 -1.83 -4.75 11.92
N ARG A 379 -2.33 -5.99 12.05
CA ARG A 379 -1.52 -7.21 12.11
C ARG A 379 -0.95 -7.59 10.74
N SER A 380 -1.79 -7.62 9.71
CA SER A 380 -1.37 -7.92 8.34
C SER A 380 -0.53 -6.78 7.73
N LEU A 381 -0.82 -5.52 8.10
CA LEU A 381 0.02 -4.37 7.74
C LEU A 381 1.41 -4.50 8.37
N GLN A 382 1.51 -4.84 9.67
CA GLN A 382 2.80 -5.00 10.34
C GLN A 382 3.67 -6.06 9.65
N LEU A 383 3.09 -7.18 9.21
CA LEU A 383 3.78 -8.20 8.43
C LEU A 383 4.42 -7.63 7.16
N LYS A 384 3.70 -6.77 6.45
CA LYS A 384 4.20 -6.16 5.21
C LYS A 384 5.24 -5.07 5.48
N LEU A 385 5.10 -4.30 6.56
CA LEU A 385 6.14 -3.35 7.00
C LEU A 385 7.43 -4.08 7.40
N GLN A 386 7.32 -5.25 8.01
CA GLN A 386 8.47 -6.08 8.35
C GLN A 386 9.20 -6.64 7.11
N LEU A 387 8.51 -6.87 5.98
CA LEU A 387 9.19 -7.23 4.72
C LEU A 387 10.10 -6.11 4.23
N VAL A 388 9.73 -4.85 4.41
CA VAL A 388 10.59 -3.71 4.06
C VAL A 388 11.88 -3.72 4.86
N GLU A 389 11.81 -3.97 6.17
CA GLU A 389 12.98 -4.14 7.03
C GLU A 389 13.78 -5.39 6.64
N TYR A 390 13.11 -6.53 6.46
CA TYR A 390 13.72 -7.84 6.17
C TYR A 390 14.55 -7.82 4.88
N PHE A 391 13.98 -7.27 3.82
CA PHE A 391 14.65 -7.17 2.52
C PHE A 391 15.49 -5.89 2.36
N SER A 392 15.45 -4.98 3.34
CA SER A 392 16.11 -3.66 3.31
C SER A 392 15.71 -2.87 2.07
N LEU A 393 14.42 -2.81 1.76
CA LEU A 393 13.88 -2.06 0.63
C LEU A 393 14.03 -0.55 0.85
N ALA A 394 13.98 0.23 -0.24
CA ALA A 394 13.98 1.68 -0.16
C ALA A 394 12.79 2.24 0.63
N GLY A 395 11.62 1.58 0.58
CA GLY A 395 10.46 2.01 1.32
C GLY A 395 9.14 1.41 0.85
N ILE A 396 8.09 2.23 0.93
CA ILE A 396 6.71 1.83 0.66
C ILE A 396 5.97 2.84 -0.23
N ALA A 397 4.92 2.36 -0.91
CA ALA A 397 4.00 3.17 -1.71
C ALA A 397 2.54 2.84 -1.36
N PRO A 398 1.94 3.52 -0.38
CA PRO A 398 0.56 3.25 0.04
C PRO A 398 -0.48 3.69 -1.00
N TRP A 399 -1.38 2.78 -1.38
CA TRP A 399 -2.55 2.99 -2.21
C TRP A 399 -3.81 2.76 -1.38
N GLN A 400 -4.70 3.68 -1.04
CA GLN A 400 -4.66 5.11 -1.30
C GLN A 400 -5.10 5.87 -0.03
N TYR A 401 -4.69 7.15 0.10
CA TYR A 401 -4.78 7.88 1.37
C TYR A 401 -6.19 8.30 1.79
N GLU A 402 -7.11 8.50 0.87
CA GLU A 402 -8.51 8.86 1.20
C GLU A 402 -9.28 7.71 1.86
N GLN A 403 -8.84 6.45 1.69
CA GLN A 403 -9.47 5.32 2.37
C GLN A 403 -9.21 5.34 3.88
N ARG A 404 -10.26 5.04 4.65
CA ARG A 404 -10.21 5.12 6.12
C ARG A 404 -9.47 3.95 6.74
N PHE A 405 -8.21 4.16 7.10
CA PHE A 405 -7.39 3.23 7.87
C PHE A 405 -6.67 4.01 8.99
N PRO A 406 -7.33 4.25 10.16
CA PRO A 406 -6.80 5.14 11.21
C PRO A 406 -5.48 4.67 11.79
N GLN A 407 -5.28 3.37 11.94
CA GLN A 407 -4.06 2.76 12.49
C GLN A 407 -2.83 2.95 11.59
N PHE A 408 -3.01 3.29 10.33
CA PHE A 408 -1.94 3.35 9.34
C PHE A 408 -0.86 4.38 9.70
N VAL A 409 -1.25 5.63 9.97
CA VAL A 409 -0.29 6.71 10.32
C VAL A 409 0.50 6.39 11.60
N PRO A 410 -0.15 6.04 12.73
CA PRO A 410 0.59 5.65 13.92
C PRO A 410 1.52 4.46 13.71
N MET A 411 1.13 3.47 12.90
CA MET A 411 1.99 2.33 12.59
C MET A 411 3.20 2.71 11.73
N LEU A 412 3.04 3.58 10.74
CA LEU A 412 4.18 4.09 9.99
C LEU A 412 5.15 4.84 10.90
N GLN A 413 4.64 5.74 11.73
CA GLN A 413 5.44 6.49 12.69
C GLN A 413 6.17 5.61 13.71
N ASP A 414 5.61 4.45 14.06
CA ASP A 414 6.24 3.50 14.97
C ASP A 414 7.36 2.69 14.29
N ASN A 415 7.18 2.32 13.04
CA ASN A 415 8.13 1.46 12.32
C ASN A 415 9.24 2.26 11.62
N PHE A 416 8.94 3.43 11.03
CA PHE A 416 9.85 4.14 10.14
C PHE A 416 9.93 5.64 10.42
N GLN A 417 10.98 6.24 9.88
CA GLN A 417 11.09 7.67 9.67
C GLN A 417 11.08 7.94 8.16
N SER A 418 10.12 8.73 7.65
CA SER A 418 10.12 9.11 6.24
C SER A 418 11.33 10.00 5.93
N VAL A 419 12.06 9.67 4.84
CA VAL A 419 13.15 10.53 4.35
C VAL A 419 12.58 11.75 3.62
N ASN A 420 13.34 12.83 3.58
CA ASN A 420 12.98 14.04 2.82
C ASN A 420 13.72 14.07 1.50
N TRP A 421 13.07 14.58 0.45
CA TRP A 421 13.68 14.88 -0.85
C TRP A 421 13.96 16.38 -1.04
N LEU A 422 13.66 17.22 -0.02
CA LEU A 422 13.94 18.66 0.00
C LEU A 422 15.29 18.94 0.66
#